data_761dd653f87359839f9a3f68584b43fb
#
_entry.id   761dd653f87359839f9a3f68584b43fb
#
_cell.length_a   1.000
_cell.length_b   1.000
_cell.length_c   1.000
_cell.angle_alpha   90.00
_cell.angle_beta   90.00
_cell.angle_gamma   90.00
#
_symmetry.space_group_name_H-M   'P 1'
#
loop_
_entity.id
_entity.type
_entity.pdbx_description
1 polymer ?
#
loop_
_entity_poly.entity_id
_entity_poly.type
_entity_poly.pdbx_seq_one_letter_code
_entity_poly.pdbx_strand_id
1 'polypeptide(L)'
;MLHMVFDMHRPKWFMFDGAFPYRGMLNAIASQQHMQKWWMRRGSIKSNKSIPIDSQSFFDGVIIPSEGWDVEVQDGEHIVAPIKAIEAQDAWGRTLARSRLSVPEVAKVVYVQLGAGRINDIENILEMVLDTLFAHPEVYVVLGESMLGERLTFTHDRLRVIRDYPNALYAHAFDASVQAGGYNSYQEMRMFGIPTLFIPNTETGMDDQVVRCRVAEKEGWGLVFVAGEDDLVESIHQVLNLSAKPIPSENGVHSIKTLLGIRST
;
A
#
# COMPACT_ATOMS: atom_id res chain seq x y z
N MET A 1 17.02 7.37 24.42
CA MET A 1 16.07 8.29 23.73
C MET A 1 14.62 7.88 23.96
N LEU A 2 14.14 6.67 23.64
CA LEU A 2 12.73 6.27 23.88
C LEU A 2 12.30 6.37 25.35
N HIS A 3 13.10 5.94 26.31
CA HIS A 3 12.80 6.11 27.75
C HIS A 3 12.51 7.56 28.12
N MET A 4 13.32 8.50 27.64
CA MET A 4 13.10 9.94 27.92
C MET A 4 11.75 10.43 27.37
N VAL A 5 11.36 9.94 26.18
CA VAL A 5 10.05 10.26 25.58
C VAL A 5 8.92 9.71 26.45
N PHE A 6 9.02 8.47 26.89
CA PHE A 6 8.02 7.83 27.75
C PHE A 6 7.91 8.51 29.13
N ASP A 7 9.04 8.87 29.74
CA ASP A 7 9.07 9.57 31.02
C ASP A 7 8.48 10.98 30.93
N MET A 8 8.75 11.68 29.82
CA MET A 8 8.26 13.05 29.59
C MET A 8 6.76 13.08 29.25
N HIS A 9 6.29 12.22 28.37
CA HIS A 9 4.94 12.28 27.81
C HIS A 9 3.97 11.32 28.48
N ARG A 10 4.43 10.30 29.19
CA ARG A 10 3.63 9.26 29.86
C ARG A 10 2.45 8.77 29.01
N PRO A 11 2.70 8.26 27.78
CA PRO A 11 1.64 7.88 26.88
C PRO A 11 0.80 6.73 27.46
N LYS A 12 -0.50 6.73 27.16
CA LYS A 12 -1.39 5.62 27.53
C LYS A 12 -1.21 4.41 26.63
N TRP A 13 -0.85 4.66 25.38
CA TRP A 13 -0.66 3.63 24.36
C TRP A 13 0.68 3.83 23.64
N PHE A 14 1.29 2.73 23.33
CA PHE A 14 2.40 2.63 22.40
C PHE A 14 2.02 1.64 21.30
N MET A 15 2.14 2.06 20.05
CA MET A 15 1.91 1.20 18.91
C MET A 15 3.16 1.15 18.06
N PHE A 16 3.67 -0.06 17.85
CA PHE A 16 4.75 -0.32 16.89
C PHE A 16 4.12 -0.78 15.58
N ASP A 17 4.26 0.01 14.53
CA ASP A 17 3.89 -0.39 13.16
C ASP A 17 5.17 -0.79 12.43
N GLY A 18 5.34 -2.07 12.20
CA GLY A 18 6.52 -2.57 11.54
C GLY A 18 6.59 -4.09 11.50
N ALA A 19 7.39 -4.61 10.55
CA ALA A 19 7.54 -6.03 10.33
C ALA A 19 8.26 -6.74 11.48
N PHE A 20 9.14 -6.04 12.18
CA PHE A 20 10.06 -6.64 13.13
C PHE A 20 10.45 -5.66 14.26
N PRO A 21 10.11 -5.95 15.52
CA PRO A 21 10.46 -5.09 16.64
C PRO A 21 11.94 -5.20 17.01
N TYR A 22 12.59 -4.06 17.18
CA TYR A 22 14.00 -3.98 17.52
C TYR A 22 14.24 -4.23 19.01
N ARG A 23 15.27 -4.97 19.37
CA ARG A 23 15.60 -5.33 20.77
C ARG A 23 15.73 -4.08 21.68
N GLY A 24 16.35 -3.01 21.20
CA GLY A 24 16.46 -1.77 21.97
C GLY A 24 15.11 -1.10 22.27
N MET A 25 14.15 -1.20 21.35
CA MET A 25 12.78 -0.75 21.57
C MET A 25 12.04 -1.66 22.56
N LEU A 26 12.14 -2.99 22.39
CA LEU A 26 11.55 -3.96 23.31
C LEU A 26 12.00 -3.72 24.75
N ASN A 27 13.29 -3.51 24.96
CA ASN A 27 13.83 -3.17 26.27
C ASN A 27 13.26 -1.85 26.83
N ALA A 28 13.02 -0.85 25.96
CA ALA A 28 12.46 0.42 26.39
C ALA A 28 11.00 0.32 26.81
N ILE A 29 10.18 -0.50 26.13
CA ILE A 29 8.76 -0.67 26.45
C ILE A 29 8.54 -1.64 27.62
N ALA A 30 9.46 -2.57 27.88
CA ALA A 30 9.33 -3.58 28.93
C ALA A 30 9.14 -2.98 30.32
N SER A 31 9.82 -1.87 30.61
CA SER A 31 9.75 -1.17 31.91
C SER A 31 8.48 -0.33 32.11
N GLN A 32 7.70 -0.10 31.05
CA GLN A 32 6.56 0.83 31.05
C GLN A 32 5.26 0.08 31.40
N GLN A 33 4.98 -0.13 32.69
CA GLN A 33 3.79 -0.88 33.15
C GLN A 33 2.47 -0.11 33.01
N HIS A 34 2.51 1.22 32.94
CA HIS A 34 1.31 2.07 32.84
C HIS A 34 0.78 2.22 31.42
N MET A 35 1.49 1.71 30.42
CA MET A 35 1.26 1.93 29.01
C MET A 35 0.82 0.63 28.34
N GLN A 36 -0.29 0.66 27.61
CA GLN A 36 -0.67 -0.45 26.73
C GLN A 36 0.26 -0.45 25.50
N LYS A 37 0.70 -1.64 25.11
CA LYS A 37 1.68 -1.86 24.05
C LYS A 37 1.08 -2.72 22.98
N TRP A 38 0.99 -2.22 21.78
CA TRP A 38 0.40 -2.90 20.65
C TRP A 38 1.38 -3.01 19.50
N TRP A 39 1.38 -4.14 18.86
CA TRP A 39 2.17 -4.34 17.66
C TRP A 39 1.25 -4.49 16.45
N MET A 40 1.38 -3.60 15.46
CA MET A 40 0.72 -3.71 14.17
C MET A 40 1.69 -4.34 13.17
N ARG A 41 1.39 -5.54 12.70
CA ARG A 41 2.22 -6.26 11.74
C ARG A 41 1.45 -6.68 10.50
N ARG A 42 2.14 -6.87 9.40
CA ARG A 42 1.54 -7.40 8.17
C ARG A 42 1.13 -8.86 8.36
N GLY A 43 0.03 -9.26 7.69
CA GLY A 43 -0.42 -10.64 7.65
C GLY A 43 0.46 -11.51 6.73
N SER A 44 0.88 -10.97 5.59
CA SER A 44 1.76 -11.65 4.64
C SER A 44 3.23 -11.46 5.02
N ILE A 45 3.87 -12.55 5.46
CA ILE A 45 5.29 -12.61 5.75
C ILE A 45 5.90 -13.68 4.85
N LYS A 46 7.06 -13.38 4.23
CA LYS A 46 7.78 -14.33 3.40
C LYS A 46 8.04 -15.63 4.16
N SER A 47 7.80 -16.76 3.52
CA SER A 47 7.89 -18.11 4.11
C SER A 47 9.28 -18.45 4.68
N ASN A 48 10.33 -17.81 4.16
CA ASN A 48 11.73 -17.98 4.62
C ASN A 48 12.10 -17.03 5.77
N LYS A 49 11.15 -16.27 6.32
CA LYS A 49 11.37 -15.34 7.43
C LYS A 49 10.55 -15.77 8.64
N SER A 50 11.11 -15.55 9.81
CA SER A 50 10.43 -15.80 11.08
C SER A 50 10.56 -14.60 12.01
N ILE A 51 9.53 -14.41 12.81
CA ILE A 51 9.54 -13.45 13.91
C ILE A 51 10.12 -14.17 15.13
N PRO A 52 11.06 -13.57 15.88
CA PRO A 52 11.54 -14.17 17.12
C PRO A 52 10.37 -14.41 18.09
N ILE A 53 10.27 -15.64 18.60
CA ILE A 53 9.16 -16.14 19.43
C ILE A 53 8.92 -15.25 20.65
N ASP A 54 10.01 -14.70 21.23
CA ASP A 54 9.92 -13.85 22.43
C ASP A 54 9.44 -12.42 22.17
N SER A 55 9.39 -12.00 20.92
CA SER A 55 9.06 -10.59 20.59
C SER A 55 7.61 -10.22 20.91
N GLN A 56 6.67 -11.14 20.74
CA GLN A 56 5.26 -10.91 21.00
C GLN A 56 4.96 -10.71 22.49
N SER A 57 5.71 -11.38 23.38
CA SER A 57 5.51 -11.31 24.84
C SER A 57 5.72 -9.90 25.45
N PHE A 58 6.32 -8.97 24.70
CA PHE A 58 6.49 -7.57 25.13
C PHE A 58 5.27 -6.69 24.85
N PHE A 59 4.27 -7.21 24.13
CA PHE A 59 3.06 -6.48 23.74
C PHE A 59 1.83 -7.08 24.40
N ASP A 60 0.85 -6.24 24.69
CA ASP A 60 -0.45 -6.65 25.24
C ASP A 60 -1.34 -7.26 24.15
N GLY A 61 -1.03 -7.02 22.87
CA GLY A 61 -1.68 -7.64 21.74
C GLY A 61 -1.04 -7.27 20.41
N VAL A 62 -1.37 -8.06 19.38
CA VAL A 62 -0.90 -7.87 17.98
C VAL A 62 -2.12 -7.57 17.11
N ILE A 63 -2.05 -6.52 16.32
CA ILE A 63 -3.07 -6.15 15.34
C ILE A 63 -2.57 -6.56 13.97
N ILE A 64 -3.39 -7.32 13.24
CA ILE A 64 -3.10 -7.78 11.88
C ILE A 64 -4.14 -7.18 10.95
N PRO A 65 -3.81 -6.09 10.23
CA PRO A 65 -4.69 -5.58 9.20
C PRO A 65 -4.86 -6.62 8.09
N SER A 66 -6.11 -6.99 7.80
CA SER A 66 -6.43 -7.96 6.75
C SER A 66 -5.90 -7.51 5.40
N GLU A 67 -5.45 -8.47 4.63
CA GLU A 67 -4.98 -8.26 3.26
C GLU A 67 -5.98 -8.75 2.21
N GLY A 68 -7.16 -9.22 2.64
CA GLY A 68 -8.22 -9.71 1.78
C GLY A 68 -8.35 -11.24 1.74
N TRP A 69 -7.55 -11.95 2.54
CA TRP A 69 -7.66 -13.40 2.73
C TRP A 69 -7.51 -13.78 4.20
N ASP A 70 -7.90 -15.01 4.52
CA ASP A 70 -7.81 -15.53 5.89
C ASP A 70 -6.36 -15.79 6.29
N VAL A 71 -6.01 -15.39 7.49
CA VAL A 71 -4.69 -15.61 8.11
C VAL A 71 -4.91 -16.39 9.40
N GLU A 72 -4.10 -17.40 9.63
CA GLU A 72 -4.10 -18.09 10.94
C GLU A 72 -3.64 -17.12 12.04
N VAL A 73 -4.39 -17.09 13.12
CA VAL A 73 -4.11 -16.23 14.28
C VAL A 73 -3.72 -17.06 15.49
N GLN A 74 -2.82 -16.50 16.28
CA GLN A 74 -2.41 -17.04 17.58
C GLN A 74 -3.12 -16.29 18.71
N ASP A 75 -2.97 -16.80 19.94
CA ASP A 75 -3.50 -16.11 21.11
C ASP A 75 -2.90 -14.71 21.26
N GLY A 76 -3.74 -13.72 21.54
CA GLY A 76 -3.34 -12.32 21.60
C GLY A 76 -3.20 -11.60 20.25
N GLU A 77 -3.52 -12.27 19.13
CA GLU A 77 -3.57 -11.66 17.80
C GLU A 77 -5.00 -11.29 17.39
N HIS A 78 -5.16 -10.11 16.80
CA HIS A 78 -6.45 -9.55 16.39
C HIS A 78 -6.43 -9.18 14.91
N ILE A 79 -7.20 -9.89 14.09
CA ILE A 79 -7.41 -9.47 12.70
C ILE A 79 -8.40 -8.31 12.71
N VAL A 80 -8.05 -7.25 11.99
CA VAL A 80 -8.94 -6.11 11.72
C VAL A 80 -9.12 -5.94 10.21
N ALA A 81 -10.17 -5.25 9.80
CA ALA A 81 -10.36 -4.89 8.40
C ALA A 81 -9.15 -4.11 7.87
N PRO A 82 -8.95 -4.01 6.55
CA PRO A 82 -7.84 -3.25 5.98
C PRO A 82 -7.81 -1.81 6.49
N ILE A 83 -6.61 -1.33 6.84
CA ILE A 83 -6.41 0.07 7.23
C ILE A 83 -6.17 0.89 5.96
N LYS A 84 -6.97 1.93 5.80
CA LYS A 84 -6.94 2.81 4.64
C LYS A 84 -6.79 4.27 5.07
N ALA A 85 -6.10 5.06 4.25
CA ALA A 85 -5.87 6.48 4.54
C ALA A 85 -7.15 7.33 4.39
N ILE A 86 -8.08 6.90 3.53
CA ILE A 86 -9.37 7.55 3.29
C ILE A 86 -10.49 6.51 3.16
N GLU A 87 -11.72 6.95 3.32
CA GLU A 87 -12.89 6.19 2.89
C GLU A 87 -13.21 6.46 1.41
N ALA A 88 -13.93 5.53 0.76
CA ALA A 88 -14.23 5.68 -0.67
C ALA A 88 -15.00 6.97 -1.01
N GLN A 89 -15.89 7.40 -0.10
CA GLN A 89 -16.68 8.63 -0.25
C GLN A 89 -15.86 9.93 -0.09
N ASP A 90 -14.64 9.84 0.46
CA ASP A 90 -13.77 11.01 0.63
C ASP A 90 -13.02 11.36 -0.65
N ALA A 91 -12.95 10.42 -1.61
CA ALA A 91 -12.28 10.63 -2.88
C ALA A 91 -13.07 11.64 -3.74
N TRP A 92 -12.34 12.47 -4.47
CA TRP A 92 -12.95 13.44 -5.39
C TRP A 92 -13.66 12.73 -6.54
N GLY A 93 -14.84 13.24 -6.90
CA GLY A 93 -15.54 12.74 -8.10
C GLY A 93 -14.67 12.90 -9.37
N ARG A 94 -14.91 12.05 -10.38
CA ARG A 94 -14.08 11.91 -11.60
C ARG A 94 -13.73 13.25 -12.25
N THR A 95 -14.74 14.10 -12.51
CA THR A 95 -14.53 15.39 -13.18
C THR A 95 -13.62 16.32 -12.36
N LEU A 96 -13.81 16.41 -11.05
CA LEU A 96 -12.97 17.23 -10.18
C LEU A 96 -11.54 16.68 -10.12
N ALA A 97 -11.39 15.37 -9.94
CA ALA A 97 -10.07 14.71 -9.87
C ALA A 97 -9.30 14.93 -11.18
N ARG A 98 -9.96 14.74 -12.34
CA ARG A 98 -9.33 14.95 -13.66
C ARG A 98 -8.98 16.42 -13.92
N SER A 99 -9.85 17.35 -13.53
CA SER A 99 -9.57 18.79 -13.62
C SER A 99 -8.31 19.17 -12.81
N ARG A 100 -8.20 18.67 -11.58
CA ARG A 100 -7.02 18.91 -10.72
C ARG A 100 -5.74 18.34 -11.29
N LEU A 101 -5.82 17.21 -11.99
CA LEU A 101 -4.70 16.59 -12.67
C LEU A 101 -4.39 17.23 -14.04
N SER A 102 -5.24 18.14 -14.52
CA SER A 102 -5.14 18.71 -15.86
C SER A 102 -5.08 17.63 -16.95
N VAL A 103 -5.95 16.61 -16.83
CA VAL A 103 -6.12 15.56 -17.83
C VAL A 103 -7.49 15.68 -18.49
N PRO A 104 -7.60 15.38 -19.81
CA PRO A 104 -8.89 15.44 -20.51
C PRO A 104 -9.90 14.45 -19.95
N GLU A 105 -11.19 14.83 -19.96
CA GLU A 105 -12.28 13.98 -19.43
C GLU A 105 -12.42 12.66 -20.19
N VAL A 106 -12.13 12.68 -21.49
CA VAL A 106 -12.24 11.50 -22.38
C VAL A 106 -10.97 10.67 -22.48
N ALA A 107 -9.85 11.12 -21.92
CA ALA A 107 -8.59 10.40 -21.96
C ALA A 107 -8.67 9.11 -21.14
N LYS A 108 -7.88 8.11 -21.52
CA LYS A 108 -7.58 6.96 -20.67
C LYS A 108 -6.45 7.34 -19.72
N VAL A 109 -6.70 7.31 -18.42
CA VAL A 109 -5.73 7.78 -17.40
C VAL A 109 -5.19 6.58 -16.64
N VAL A 110 -3.87 6.41 -16.70
CA VAL A 110 -3.16 5.33 -16.00
C VAL A 110 -2.32 5.91 -14.85
N TYR A 111 -2.57 5.42 -13.64
CA TYR A 111 -1.79 5.77 -12.46
C TYR A 111 -0.59 4.84 -12.32
N VAL A 112 0.62 5.40 -12.25
CA VAL A 112 1.87 4.65 -12.12
C VAL A 112 2.54 4.99 -10.80
N GLN A 113 2.84 3.98 -9.97
CA GLN A 113 3.60 4.15 -8.73
C GLN A 113 4.36 2.87 -8.37
N LEU A 114 5.64 2.79 -8.74
CA LEU A 114 6.48 1.61 -8.52
C LEU A 114 7.21 1.59 -7.16
N GLY A 115 6.86 2.52 -6.26
CA GLY A 115 7.43 2.59 -4.92
C GLY A 115 8.75 3.36 -4.85
N ALA A 116 9.27 3.55 -3.63
CA ALA A 116 10.51 4.27 -3.33
C ALA A 116 11.68 3.33 -2.97
N GLY A 117 11.58 2.05 -3.29
CA GLY A 117 12.61 1.06 -2.96
C GLY A 117 13.85 1.22 -3.86
N ARG A 118 15.04 0.94 -3.30
CA ARG A 118 16.25 0.70 -4.09
C ARG A 118 16.13 -0.66 -4.78
N ILE A 119 15.33 -0.76 -5.81
CA ILE A 119 15.42 -1.85 -6.76
C ILE A 119 16.47 -1.39 -7.76
N ASN A 120 17.51 -2.15 -7.96
CA ASN A 120 18.62 -1.82 -8.87
C ASN A 120 18.18 -1.60 -10.34
N ASP A 121 16.87 -1.65 -10.64
CA ASP A 121 16.32 -1.57 -11.98
C ASP A 121 14.96 -0.83 -12.06
N ILE A 122 14.52 -0.14 -10.98
CA ILE A 122 13.22 0.58 -11.02
C ILE A 122 13.21 1.64 -12.11
N GLU A 123 14.30 2.36 -12.32
CA GLU A 123 14.36 3.41 -13.34
C GLU A 123 14.17 2.82 -14.73
N ASN A 124 14.85 1.74 -15.07
CA ASN A 124 14.71 1.06 -16.36
C ASN A 124 13.30 0.49 -16.54
N ILE A 125 12.73 -0.14 -15.50
CA ILE A 125 11.36 -0.66 -15.57
C ILE A 125 10.36 0.49 -15.72
N LEU A 126 10.54 1.59 -15.00
CA LEU A 126 9.68 2.76 -15.11
C LEU A 126 9.74 3.37 -16.51
N GLU A 127 10.93 3.51 -17.10
CA GLU A 127 11.09 3.98 -18.48
C GLU A 127 10.35 3.07 -19.46
N MET A 128 10.52 1.75 -19.37
CA MET A 128 9.83 0.80 -20.22
C MET A 128 8.29 0.88 -20.07
N VAL A 129 7.78 1.04 -18.83
CA VAL A 129 6.37 1.23 -18.57
C VAL A 129 5.86 2.53 -19.22
N LEU A 130 6.58 3.63 -19.05
CA LEU A 130 6.20 4.93 -19.60
C LEU A 130 6.21 4.91 -21.12
N ASP A 131 7.25 4.37 -21.73
CA ASP A 131 7.37 4.26 -23.19
C ASP A 131 6.24 3.44 -23.78
N THR A 132 5.94 2.29 -23.14
CA THR A 132 4.83 1.43 -23.57
C THR A 132 3.49 2.13 -23.44
N LEU A 133 3.23 2.83 -22.33
CA LEU A 133 1.98 3.58 -22.14
C LEU A 133 1.84 4.74 -23.13
N PHE A 134 2.93 5.47 -23.42
CA PHE A 134 2.90 6.58 -24.38
C PHE A 134 2.79 6.14 -25.84
N ALA A 135 3.05 4.87 -26.16
CA ALA A 135 2.74 4.32 -27.47
C ALA A 135 1.21 4.32 -27.78
N HIS A 136 0.36 4.41 -26.72
CA HIS A 136 -1.08 4.57 -26.84
C HIS A 136 -1.47 6.06 -26.85
N PRO A 137 -1.91 6.66 -27.97
CA PRO A 137 -2.13 8.10 -28.09
C PRO A 137 -3.23 8.66 -27.19
N GLU A 138 -4.20 7.82 -26.78
CA GLU A 138 -5.29 8.18 -25.88
C GLU A 138 -4.90 8.13 -24.39
N VAL A 139 -3.74 7.57 -24.04
CA VAL A 139 -3.31 7.38 -22.66
C VAL A 139 -2.62 8.61 -22.11
N TYR A 140 -3.07 9.05 -20.96
CA TYR A 140 -2.41 9.99 -20.05
C TYR A 140 -1.87 9.23 -18.86
N VAL A 141 -0.67 9.54 -18.44
CA VAL A 141 -0.03 8.93 -17.28
C VAL A 141 -0.01 9.90 -16.12
N VAL A 142 -0.45 9.44 -14.95
CA VAL A 142 -0.29 10.13 -13.68
C VAL A 142 0.75 9.37 -12.86
N LEU A 143 1.93 9.96 -12.70
CA LEU A 143 3.04 9.36 -11.95
C LEU A 143 3.00 9.83 -10.49
N GLY A 144 2.84 8.89 -9.56
CA GLY A 144 2.91 9.15 -8.13
C GLY A 144 4.35 9.11 -7.63
N GLU A 145 4.89 10.25 -7.22
CA GLU A 145 6.19 10.32 -6.58
C GLU A 145 6.09 10.15 -5.06
N SER A 146 7.11 9.54 -4.47
CA SER A 146 7.28 9.54 -3.02
C SER A 146 7.55 10.95 -2.50
N MET A 147 6.88 11.34 -1.42
CA MET A 147 7.15 12.63 -0.76
C MET A 147 8.57 12.74 -0.20
N LEU A 148 9.21 11.61 0.10
CA LEU A 148 10.54 11.52 0.72
C LEU A 148 11.63 11.08 -0.28
N GLY A 149 11.24 10.68 -1.50
CA GLY A 149 12.18 10.23 -2.54
C GLY A 149 12.82 11.36 -3.34
N GLU A 150 13.79 11.01 -4.15
CA GLU A 150 14.35 11.89 -5.17
C GLU A 150 13.29 12.22 -6.23
N ARG A 151 13.43 13.38 -6.88
CA ARG A 151 12.51 13.78 -7.94
C ARG A 151 12.87 13.06 -9.23
N LEU A 152 11.85 12.50 -9.87
CA LEU A 152 11.99 11.92 -11.18
C LEU A 152 12.03 13.02 -12.27
N THR A 153 12.88 12.86 -13.27
CA THR A 153 13.14 13.88 -14.30
C THR A 153 12.43 13.61 -15.61
N PHE A 154 11.39 12.75 -15.60
CA PHE A 154 10.62 12.45 -16.81
C PHE A 154 9.74 13.63 -17.22
N THR A 155 9.73 13.92 -18.50
CA THR A 155 8.89 14.96 -19.10
C THR A 155 8.19 14.44 -20.35
N HIS A 156 6.87 14.62 -20.43
CA HIS A 156 6.07 14.29 -21.61
C HIS A 156 4.76 15.08 -21.57
N ASP A 157 4.21 15.48 -22.71
CA ASP A 157 2.99 16.29 -22.79
C ASP A 157 1.78 15.63 -22.13
N ARG A 158 1.74 14.29 -22.13
CA ARG A 158 0.70 13.47 -21.53
C ARG A 158 1.08 12.90 -20.15
N LEU A 159 2.18 13.37 -19.53
CA LEU A 159 2.60 13.02 -18.18
C LEU A 159 2.11 14.07 -17.18
N ARG A 160 1.56 13.62 -16.06
CA ARG A 160 1.33 14.44 -14.88
C ARG A 160 2.02 13.77 -13.69
N VAL A 161 2.76 14.55 -12.93
CA VAL A 161 3.45 14.07 -11.74
C VAL A 161 2.71 14.60 -10.52
N ILE A 162 2.33 13.72 -9.62
CA ILE A 162 1.71 14.11 -8.35
C ILE A 162 2.61 13.72 -7.19
N ARG A 163 2.73 14.64 -6.25
CA ARG A 163 3.47 14.48 -5.00
C ARG A 163 2.58 14.95 -3.86
N ASP A 164 1.45 14.30 -3.76
CA ASP A 164 0.37 14.65 -2.83
C ASP A 164 0.10 13.46 -1.88
N TYR A 165 -0.63 13.70 -0.80
CA TYR A 165 -1.03 12.65 0.12
C TYR A 165 -2.39 12.98 0.76
N PRO A 166 -3.31 12.03 0.77
CA PRO A 166 -3.23 10.71 0.12
C PRO A 166 -3.57 10.77 -1.38
N ASN A 167 -2.79 10.08 -2.22
CA ASN A 167 -3.04 10.03 -3.66
C ASN A 167 -4.39 9.38 -4.02
N ALA A 168 -4.94 8.57 -3.12
CA ALA A 168 -6.24 7.94 -3.25
C ALA A 168 -7.39 8.94 -3.44
N LEU A 169 -7.23 10.22 -3.08
CA LEU A 169 -8.20 11.26 -3.38
C LEU A 169 -8.48 11.42 -4.87
N TYR A 170 -7.51 11.06 -5.74
CA TYR A 170 -7.64 11.13 -7.20
C TYR A 170 -8.16 9.84 -7.84
N ALA A 171 -8.48 8.80 -7.06
CA ALA A 171 -8.73 7.45 -7.56
C ALA A 171 -9.77 7.38 -8.68
N HIS A 172 -10.86 8.16 -8.60
CA HIS A 172 -11.88 8.20 -9.64
C HIS A 172 -11.40 8.81 -10.97
N ALA A 173 -10.22 9.44 -11.03
CA ALA A 173 -9.64 9.88 -12.29
C ALA A 173 -9.05 8.73 -13.11
N PHE A 174 -8.66 7.64 -12.47
CA PHE A 174 -7.86 6.57 -13.05
C PHE A 174 -8.74 5.48 -13.69
N ASP A 175 -8.33 5.02 -14.86
CA ASP A 175 -8.97 3.92 -15.59
C ASP A 175 -8.20 2.61 -15.45
N ALA A 176 -6.90 2.69 -15.15
CA ALA A 176 -6.02 1.56 -14.82
C ALA A 176 -4.85 2.04 -13.97
N SER A 177 -4.06 1.11 -13.43
CA SER A 177 -2.84 1.46 -12.72
C SER A 177 -1.70 0.46 -12.94
N VAL A 178 -0.46 0.91 -12.69
CA VAL A 178 0.75 0.08 -12.62
C VAL A 178 1.41 0.33 -11.26
N GLN A 179 1.50 -0.69 -10.42
CA GLN A 179 1.84 -0.56 -8.99
C GLN A 179 2.89 -1.58 -8.55
N ALA A 180 3.66 -1.25 -7.52
CA ALA A 180 4.62 -2.18 -6.90
C ALA A 180 3.97 -3.22 -5.94
N GLY A 181 2.68 -3.21 -5.70
CA GLY A 181 2.03 -4.17 -4.79
C GLY A 181 2.23 -3.91 -3.30
N GLY A 182 2.63 -2.69 -2.91
CA GLY A 182 2.66 -2.28 -1.51
C GLY A 182 1.25 -2.31 -0.89
N TYR A 183 1.17 -2.59 0.41
CA TYR A 183 -0.11 -2.78 1.11
C TYR A 183 -1.11 -1.65 0.87
N ASN A 184 -0.70 -0.41 1.04
CA ASN A 184 -1.62 0.74 0.92
C ASN A 184 -2.16 0.86 -0.51
N SER A 185 -1.26 0.86 -1.51
CA SER A 185 -1.66 0.95 -2.92
C SER A 185 -2.56 -0.21 -3.34
N TYR A 186 -2.24 -1.43 -2.90
CA TYR A 186 -3.08 -2.60 -3.14
C TYR A 186 -4.50 -2.42 -2.61
N GLN A 187 -4.65 -1.99 -1.35
CA GLN A 187 -5.97 -1.80 -0.73
C GLN A 187 -6.75 -0.64 -1.37
N GLU A 188 -6.05 0.42 -1.78
CA GLU A 188 -6.66 1.55 -2.48
C GLU A 188 -7.18 1.12 -3.86
N MET A 189 -6.36 0.47 -4.68
CA MET A 189 -6.79 0.02 -6.02
C MET A 189 -7.95 -0.98 -5.92
N ARG A 190 -7.90 -1.90 -4.97
CA ARG A 190 -8.97 -2.86 -4.67
C ARG A 190 -10.29 -2.16 -4.28
N MET A 191 -10.20 -1.18 -3.38
CA MET A 191 -11.37 -0.43 -2.89
C MET A 191 -12.08 0.33 -4.01
N PHE A 192 -11.33 0.93 -4.93
CA PHE A 192 -11.88 1.71 -6.03
C PHE A 192 -12.18 0.88 -7.30
N GLY A 193 -11.80 -0.39 -7.32
CA GLY A 193 -11.97 -1.25 -8.50
C GLY A 193 -11.15 -0.79 -9.70
N ILE A 194 -9.92 -0.36 -9.46
CA ILE A 194 -9.02 0.09 -10.51
C ILE A 194 -8.21 -1.11 -11.01
N PRO A 195 -8.36 -1.54 -12.28
CA PRO A 195 -7.57 -2.61 -12.86
C PRO A 195 -6.08 -2.30 -12.71
N THR A 196 -5.30 -3.23 -12.18
CA THR A 196 -3.91 -2.96 -11.80
C THR A 196 -2.95 -4.01 -12.34
N LEU A 197 -1.90 -3.56 -13.03
CA LEU A 197 -0.71 -4.36 -13.29
C LEU A 197 0.25 -4.19 -12.11
N PHE A 198 0.51 -5.28 -11.40
CA PHE A 198 1.46 -5.29 -10.31
C PHE A 198 2.85 -5.72 -10.79
N ILE A 199 3.85 -4.93 -10.42
CA ILE A 199 5.28 -5.24 -10.55
C ILE A 199 5.83 -5.35 -9.13
N PRO A 200 5.65 -6.51 -8.46
CA PRO A 200 5.94 -6.64 -7.04
C PRO A 200 7.42 -6.50 -6.75
N ASN A 201 7.75 -5.78 -5.68
CA ASN A 201 9.11 -5.72 -5.17
C ASN A 201 9.43 -7.02 -4.41
N THR A 202 10.30 -7.85 -5.00
CA THR A 202 10.75 -9.11 -4.41
C THR A 202 11.85 -8.95 -3.37
N GLU A 203 12.49 -7.78 -3.28
CA GLU A 203 13.59 -7.49 -2.36
C GLU A 203 13.16 -6.88 -1.02
N THR A 204 11.86 -6.81 -0.76
CA THR A 204 11.34 -6.42 0.56
C THR A 204 11.86 -7.35 1.65
N GLY A 205 12.14 -6.80 2.84
CA GLY A 205 12.72 -7.58 3.94
C GLY A 205 11.84 -8.73 4.41
N MET A 206 10.57 -8.47 4.71
CA MET A 206 9.63 -9.46 5.27
C MET A 206 8.28 -9.50 4.55
N ASP A 207 7.82 -8.38 3.99
CA ASP A 207 6.53 -8.26 3.31
C ASP A 207 6.52 -9.09 2.02
N ASP A 208 5.52 -9.97 1.86
CA ASP A 208 5.35 -10.78 0.66
C ASP A 208 4.39 -10.09 -0.32
N GLN A 209 4.94 -9.20 -1.13
CA GLN A 209 4.16 -8.50 -2.15
C GLN A 209 3.65 -9.44 -3.25
N VAL A 210 4.41 -10.48 -3.58
CA VAL A 210 4.03 -11.41 -4.64
C VAL A 210 2.74 -12.14 -4.30
N VAL A 211 2.65 -12.69 -3.07
CA VAL A 211 1.42 -13.37 -2.62
C VAL A 211 0.23 -12.42 -2.71
N ARG A 212 0.38 -11.19 -2.25
CA ARG A 212 -0.68 -10.17 -2.31
C ARG A 212 -1.15 -9.91 -3.75
N CYS A 213 -0.21 -9.70 -4.66
CA CYS A 213 -0.53 -9.42 -6.06
C CYS A 213 -1.20 -10.63 -6.76
N ARG A 214 -0.78 -11.86 -6.44
CA ARG A 214 -1.41 -13.09 -6.96
C ARG A 214 -2.86 -13.26 -6.47
N VAL A 215 -3.22 -12.72 -5.30
CA VAL A 215 -4.62 -12.68 -4.87
C VAL A 215 -5.44 -11.75 -5.76
N ALA A 216 -4.95 -10.58 -6.13
CA ALA A 216 -5.62 -9.69 -7.07
C ALA A 216 -5.86 -10.35 -8.43
N GLU A 217 -4.88 -11.10 -8.92
CA GLU A 217 -4.98 -11.84 -10.16
C GLU A 217 -6.04 -12.95 -10.09
N LYS A 218 -6.05 -13.71 -8.99
CA LYS A 218 -7.07 -14.74 -8.74
C LYS A 218 -8.48 -14.16 -8.59
N GLU A 219 -8.60 -12.98 -8.02
CA GLU A 219 -9.86 -12.24 -7.89
C GLU A 219 -10.28 -11.54 -9.20
N GLY A 220 -9.41 -11.52 -10.23
CA GLY A 220 -9.71 -11.03 -11.58
C GLY A 220 -9.70 -9.50 -11.72
N TRP A 221 -9.09 -8.75 -10.79
CA TRP A 221 -8.98 -7.30 -10.90
C TRP A 221 -7.55 -6.79 -11.08
N GLY A 222 -6.57 -7.69 -11.05
CA GLY A 222 -5.16 -7.37 -11.26
C GLY A 222 -4.44 -8.40 -12.11
N LEU A 223 -3.27 -8.03 -12.58
CA LEU A 223 -2.29 -8.87 -13.27
C LEU A 223 -0.96 -8.75 -12.55
N VAL A 224 -0.12 -9.78 -12.64
CA VAL A 224 1.22 -9.75 -12.04
C VAL A 224 2.26 -9.89 -13.13
N PHE A 225 3.18 -8.95 -13.22
CA PHE A 225 4.34 -9.01 -14.11
C PHE A 225 5.56 -9.56 -13.35
N VAL A 226 6.18 -10.58 -13.91
CA VAL A 226 7.43 -11.17 -13.42
C VAL A 226 8.51 -10.99 -14.48
N ALA A 227 9.54 -10.22 -14.16
CA ALA A 227 10.64 -9.95 -15.08
C ALA A 227 11.33 -11.26 -15.51
N GLY A 228 11.55 -11.42 -16.81
CA GLY A 228 12.14 -12.62 -17.41
C GLY A 228 11.16 -13.77 -17.69
N GLU A 229 9.92 -13.69 -17.23
CA GLU A 229 8.85 -14.65 -17.52
C GLU A 229 7.76 -14.06 -18.40
N ASP A 230 7.39 -12.80 -18.16
CA ASP A 230 6.28 -12.11 -18.80
C ASP A 230 6.76 -11.04 -19.80
N ASP A 231 5.94 -10.76 -20.82
CA ASP A 231 6.09 -9.63 -21.71
C ASP A 231 5.40 -8.40 -21.12
N LEU A 232 6.17 -7.34 -20.85
CA LEU A 232 5.64 -6.11 -20.25
C LEU A 232 4.66 -5.38 -21.17
N VAL A 233 4.92 -5.38 -22.49
CA VAL A 233 4.06 -4.70 -23.46
C VAL A 233 2.69 -5.38 -23.50
N GLU A 234 2.68 -6.71 -23.57
CA GLU A 234 1.45 -7.49 -23.53
C GLU A 234 0.71 -7.33 -22.20
N SER A 235 1.42 -7.34 -21.06
CA SER A 235 0.82 -7.16 -19.74
C SER A 235 0.17 -5.77 -19.59
N ILE A 236 0.80 -4.72 -20.13
CA ILE A 236 0.22 -3.38 -20.16
C ILE A 236 -1.01 -3.35 -21.07
N HIS A 237 -0.95 -3.94 -22.26
CA HIS A 237 -2.10 -4.02 -23.14
C HIS A 237 -3.27 -4.76 -22.48
N GLN A 238 -3.03 -5.85 -21.77
CA GLN A 238 -4.05 -6.60 -21.05
C GLN A 238 -4.69 -5.77 -19.92
N VAL A 239 -3.90 -5.08 -19.09
CA VAL A 239 -4.46 -4.27 -17.99
C VAL A 239 -5.25 -3.07 -18.50
N LEU A 240 -4.86 -2.48 -19.63
CA LEU A 240 -5.62 -1.42 -20.27
C LEU A 240 -7.02 -1.87 -20.73
N ASN A 241 -7.22 -3.15 -21.00
CA ASN A 241 -8.48 -3.75 -21.41
C ASN A 241 -9.20 -4.51 -20.28
N LEU A 242 -8.58 -4.63 -19.12
CA LEU A 242 -9.16 -5.29 -17.96
C LEU A 242 -10.27 -4.41 -17.36
N SER A 243 -11.33 -5.03 -16.89
CA SER A 243 -12.40 -4.37 -16.13
C SER A 243 -12.41 -4.91 -14.70
N ALA A 244 -12.45 -4.02 -13.75
CA ALA A 244 -12.55 -4.37 -12.34
C ALA A 244 -13.75 -3.69 -11.69
N LYS A 245 -14.22 -4.24 -10.58
CA LYS A 245 -15.28 -3.65 -9.77
C LYS A 245 -14.73 -3.31 -8.38
N PRO A 246 -15.21 -2.23 -7.75
CA PRO A 246 -14.87 -1.94 -6.37
C PRO A 246 -15.16 -3.14 -5.46
N ILE A 247 -14.21 -3.47 -4.60
CA ILE A 247 -14.36 -4.48 -3.56
C ILE A 247 -14.35 -3.73 -2.23
N PRO A 248 -15.55 -3.36 -1.73
CA PRO A 248 -15.68 -2.57 -0.52
C PRO A 248 -15.21 -3.39 0.69
N SER A 249 -14.58 -2.72 1.62
CA SER A 249 -14.27 -3.26 2.94
C SER A 249 -14.39 -2.15 3.98
N GLU A 250 -14.74 -2.51 5.20
CA GLU A 250 -14.66 -1.57 6.32
C GLU A 250 -13.22 -1.06 6.50
N ASN A 251 -13.07 0.07 7.19
CA ASN A 251 -11.76 0.56 7.57
C ASN A 251 -11.39 0.03 8.97
N GLY A 252 -10.29 -0.68 9.06
CA GLY A 252 -9.80 -1.30 10.29
C GLY A 252 -9.54 -0.32 11.45
N VAL A 253 -9.45 0.97 11.17
CA VAL A 253 -9.31 2.01 12.20
C VAL A 253 -10.44 1.96 13.22
N HIS A 254 -11.67 1.63 12.81
CA HIS A 254 -12.81 1.52 13.72
C HIS A 254 -12.64 0.35 14.71
N SER A 255 -12.21 -0.81 14.23
CA SER A 255 -11.91 -1.97 15.06
C SER A 255 -10.76 -1.70 16.04
N ILE A 256 -9.72 -1.01 15.57
CA ILE A 256 -8.57 -0.62 16.41
C ILE A 256 -9.02 0.33 17.52
N LYS A 257 -9.84 1.34 17.23
CA LYS A 257 -10.37 2.24 18.27
C LYS A 257 -11.13 1.47 19.34
N THR A 258 -11.92 0.48 18.94
CA THR A 258 -12.67 -0.38 19.87
C THR A 258 -11.73 -1.21 20.74
N LEU A 259 -10.72 -1.85 20.15
CA LEU A 259 -9.71 -2.64 20.88
C LEU A 259 -8.93 -1.79 21.91
N LEU A 260 -8.62 -0.56 21.55
CA LEU A 260 -7.89 0.36 22.43
C LEU A 260 -8.77 1.09 23.44
N GLY A 261 -10.09 0.88 23.42
CA GLY A 261 -11.03 1.61 24.27
C GLY A 261 -11.11 3.11 23.98
N ILE A 262 -10.78 3.51 22.75
CA ILE A 262 -10.83 4.90 22.30
C ILE A 262 -12.27 5.23 21.89
N ARG A 263 -12.91 6.14 22.61
CA ARG A 263 -14.27 6.61 22.24
C ARG A 263 -14.18 7.47 20.96
N SER A 264 -15.09 7.20 20.02
CA SER A 264 -15.30 8.12 18.90
C SER A 264 -15.88 9.43 19.46
N THR A 265 -15.19 10.52 19.25
CA THR A 265 -15.66 11.88 19.54
C THR A 265 -16.61 12.33 18.46
#